data_376e6b2e9e36ba58829363ff82e7d8a2
#
_entry.id   376e6b2e9e36ba58829363ff82e7d8a2
#
_cell.length_a   1.000
_cell.length_b   1.000
_cell.length_c   1.000
_cell.angle_alpha   90.00
_cell.angle_beta   90.00
_cell.angle_gamma   90.00
#
_symmetry.space_group_name_H-M   'P 1'
#
loop_
_entity.id
_entity.type
_entity.pdbx_description
1 polymer ?
#
loop_
_entity_poly.entity_id
_entity_poly.type
_entity_poly.pdbx_seq_one_letter_code
_entity_poly.pdbx_strand_id
1 'polypeptide(L)'
;DVSFSYPGTNIPVLEHVTLSFAVGEKTALVGRNGAGKTTLIKLLCRLYEPTSGYITLNGIDIRKYSYKEYTQAFSVVFQDFHLFSLPLDENIAAGTEIDEAALQSSLAKVGLTGRVQQLPQGVRTRLYNNNGSGVDLSGGEAQRTAIARALYKDAPFVILDEPTAALDPIAEAEIYEQFSQMTAGKTAVYISHRMSSCKFCDRIIVLDHGRIAEDGTHDTLLANHGIYANLYETQAQYYT
;
A
#
# COMPACT_ATOMS: atom_id res chain seq x y z
N ASP A 1 -2.07 -14.21 -17.24
CA ASP A 1 -1.15 -15.36 -17.23
C ASP A 1 0.29 -14.90 -16.96
N VAL A 2 0.45 -14.11 -15.86
CA VAL A 2 1.73 -13.52 -15.46
C VAL A 2 2.53 -14.51 -14.62
N SER A 3 3.79 -14.74 -15.04
CA SER A 3 4.78 -15.42 -14.20
C SER A 3 6.02 -14.54 -14.02
N PHE A 4 6.69 -14.67 -12.87
CA PHE A 4 7.85 -13.85 -12.56
C PHE A 4 8.87 -14.57 -11.67
N SER A 5 10.15 -14.42 -12.04
CA SER A 5 11.31 -14.75 -11.23
C SER A 5 12.22 -13.53 -11.11
N TYR A 6 12.82 -13.31 -9.95
CA TYR A 6 13.78 -12.20 -9.79
C TYR A 6 15.04 -12.42 -10.63
N PRO A 7 15.67 -11.33 -11.13
CA PRO A 7 16.93 -11.44 -11.85
C PRO A 7 17.99 -12.23 -11.06
N GLY A 8 18.68 -13.15 -11.76
CA GLY A 8 19.71 -14.01 -11.16
C GLY A 8 19.19 -15.26 -10.47
N THR A 9 17.88 -15.53 -10.51
CA THR A 9 17.26 -16.77 -10.00
C THR A 9 16.31 -17.37 -11.02
N ASN A 10 16.22 -18.70 -11.04
CA ASN A 10 15.24 -19.44 -11.85
C ASN A 10 14.03 -19.89 -11.00
N ILE A 11 13.97 -19.48 -9.73
CA ILE A 11 12.87 -19.85 -8.83
C ILE A 11 11.71 -18.90 -9.10
N PRO A 12 10.57 -19.40 -9.57
CA PRO A 12 9.40 -18.56 -9.80
C PRO A 12 8.83 -18.07 -8.45
N VAL A 13 8.52 -16.79 -8.39
CA VAL A 13 7.83 -16.16 -7.24
C VAL A 13 6.36 -15.98 -7.53
N LEU A 14 6.01 -15.78 -8.78
CA LEU A 14 4.62 -15.78 -9.27
C LEU A 14 4.53 -16.73 -10.45
N GLU A 15 3.46 -17.53 -10.49
CA GLU A 15 3.20 -18.51 -11.52
C GLU A 15 1.75 -18.43 -12.01
N HIS A 16 1.59 -18.16 -13.30
CA HIS A 16 0.30 -18.16 -13.98
C HIS A 16 -0.79 -17.32 -13.29
N VAL A 17 -0.40 -16.16 -12.73
CA VAL A 17 -1.32 -15.26 -12.07
C VAL A 17 -2.17 -14.53 -13.10
N THR A 18 -3.48 -14.76 -13.07
CA THR A 18 -4.47 -14.05 -13.88
C THR A 18 -5.50 -13.41 -12.96
N LEU A 19 -5.54 -12.08 -12.96
CA LEU A 19 -6.50 -11.32 -12.17
C LEU A 19 -6.81 -9.97 -12.81
N SER A 20 -7.91 -9.36 -12.41
CA SER A 20 -8.27 -7.99 -12.78
C SER A 20 -8.74 -7.23 -11.54
N PHE A 21 -8.51 -5.92 -11.53
CA PHE A 21 -9.05 -4.99 -10.52
C PHE A 21 -10.11 -4.14 -11.18
N ALA A 22 -11.32 -4.11 -10.63
CA ALA A 22 -12.38 -3.25 -11.12
C ALA A 22 -12.17 -1.80 -10.64
N VAL A 23 -12.59 -0.83 -11.45
CA VAL A 23 -12.51 0.57 -11.06
C VAL A 23 -13.39 0.83 -9.84
N GLY A 24 -12.83 1.45 -8.81
CA GLY A 24 -13.52 1.74 -7.56
C GLY A 24 -13.57 0.57 -6.56
N GLU A 25 -13.05 -0.61 -6.92
CA GLU A 25 -13.01 -1.78 -6.05
C GLU A 25 -11.88 -1.68 -5.01
N LYS A 26 -12.18 -2.06 -3.78
CA LYS A 26 -11.21 -2.22 -2.70
C LYS A 26 -10.89 -3.70 -2.57
N THR A 27 -9.69 -4.10 -2.94
CA THR A 27 -9.24 -5.49 -2.93
C THR A 27 -8.22 -5.72 -1.83
N ALA A 28 -8.45 -6.70 -0.96
CA ALA A 28 -7.43 -7.21 -0.06
C ALA A 28 -6.61 -8.30 -0.75
N LEU A 29 -5.29 -8.20 -0.66
CA LEU A 29 -4.36 -9.23 -1.12
C LEU A 29 -3.75 -9.90 0.11
N VAL A 30 -4.12 -11.13 0.39
CA VAL A 30 -3.71 -11.89 1.57
C VAL A 30 -2.94 -13.15 1.21
N GLY A 31 -2.28 -13.75 2.20
CA GLY A 31 -1.50 -14.98 2.03
C GLY A 31 -0.30 -14.99 2.98
N ARG A 32 0.32 -16.14 3.09
CA ARG A 32 1.50 -16.33 3.96
C ARG A 32 2.69 -15.47 3.52
N ASN A 33 3.67 -15.32 4.42
CA ASN A 33 4.93 -14.66 4.06
C ASN A 33 5.60 -15.43 2.91
N GLY A 34 6.13 -14.70 1.93
CA GLY A 34 6.73 -15.29 0.73
C GLY A 34 5.75 -15.77 -0.34
N ALA A 35 4.43 -15.59 -0.17
CA ALA A 35 3.43 -15.99 -1.18
C ALA A 35 3.48 -15.18 -2.49
N GLY A 36 4.24 -14.07 -2.54
CA GLY A 36 4.39 -13.25 -3.75
C GLY A 36 3.61 -11.94 -3.75
N LYS A 37 2.94 -11.55 -2.65
CA LYS A 37 2.10 -10.35 -2.56
C LYS A 37 2.83 -9.06 -2.97
N THR A 38 3.91 -8.72 -2.26
CA THR A 38 4.73 -7.54 -2.57
C THR A 38 5.35 -7.61 -3.97
N THR A 39 5.68 -8.80 -4.46
CA THR A 39 6.18 -9.01 -5.82
C THR A 39 5.12 -8.65 -6.86
N LEU A 40 3.87 -9.06 -6.64
CA LEU A 40 2.76 -8.67 -7.52
C LEU A 40 2.58 -7.15 -7.56
N ILE A 41 2.66 -6.47 -6.42
CA ILE A 41 2.60 -5.01 -6.36
C ILE A 41 3.78 -4.36 -7.12
N LYS A 42 4.99 -4.89 -6.97
CA LYS A 42 6.16 -4.38 -7.70
C LYS A 42 6.00 -4.50 -9.22
N LEU A 43 5.36 -5.55 -9.71
CA LEU A 43 5.01 -5.71 -11.13
C LEU A 43 3.92 -4.72 -11.55
N LEU A 44 2.86 -4.54 -10.75
CA LEU A 44 1.83 -3.53 -10.99
C LEU A 44 2.39 -2.12 -11.02
N CYS A 45 3.39 -1.81 -10.18
CA CYS A 45 4.08 -0.52 -10.19
C CYS A 45 5.13 -0.39 -11.30
N ARG A 46 5.30 -1.43 -12.15
CA ARG A 46 6.30 -1.48 -13.21
C ARG A 46 7.73 -1.27 -12.71
N LEU A 47 8.02 -1.73 -11.48
CA LEU A 47 9.38 -1.78 -10.94
C LEU A 47 10.16 -2.99 -11.48
N TYR A 48 9.45 -4.00 -11.95
CA TYR A 48 9.96 -5.15 -12.68
C TYR A 48 9.02 -5.47 -13.85
N GLU A 49 9.55 -6.19 -14.84
CA GLU A 49 8.74 -6.74 -15.93
C GLU A 49 8.46 -8.22 -15.68
N PRO A 50 7.27 -8.73 -16.02
CA PRO A 50 6.98 -10.15 -15.94
C PRO A 50 7.97 -10.99 -16.75
N THR A 51 8.34 -12.17 -16.29
CA THR A 51 9.14 -13.14 -17.05
C THR A 51 8.31 -13.71 -18.21
N SER A 52 7.01 -13.91 -18.00
CA SER A 52 6.03 -14.26 -19.05
C SER A 52 4.66 -13.65 -18.75
N GLY A 53 3.81 -13.60 -19.76
CA GLY A 53 2.52 -12.94 -19.69
C GLY A 53 2.62 -11.41 -19.87
N TYR A 54 1.55 -10.69 -19.55
CA TYR A 54 1.48 -9.24 -19.69
C TYR A 54 0.49 -8.62 -18.69
N ILE A 55 0.68 -7.34 -18.43
CA ILE A 55 -0.19 -6.53 -17.56
C ILE A 55 -0.78 -5.42 -18.42
N THR A 56 -2.07 -5.13 -18.24
CA THR A 56 -2.75 -4.04 -18.92
C THR A 56 -3.35 -3.03 -17.96
N LEU A 57 -3.39 -1.78 -18.36
CA LEU A 57 -4.19 -0.72 -17.76
C LEU A 57 -5.22 -0.27 -18.80
N ASN A 58 -6.51 -0.40 -18.47
CA ASN A 58 -7.61 -0.11 -19.40
C ASN A 58 -7.48 -0.84 -20.75
N GLY A 59 -7.05 -2.10 -20.72
CA GLY A 59 -6.88 -2.94 -21.92
C GLY A 59 -5.60 -2.66 -22.73
N ILE A 60 -4.81 -1.67 -22.37
CA ILE A 60 -3.54 -1.33 -23.05
C ILE A 60 -2.38 -1.89 -22.22
N ASP A 61 -1.47 -2.62 -22.88
CA ASP A 61 -0.25 -3.14 -22.24
C ASP A 61 0.53 -1.98 -21.59
N ILE A 62 0.89 -2.17 -20.30
CA ILE A 62 1.56 -1.12 -19.51
C ILE A 62 2.88 -0.67 -20.10
N ARG A 63 3.54 -1.51 -20.92
CA ARG A 63 4.79 -1.17 -21.63
C ARG A 63 4.59 -0.11 -22.71
N LYS A 64 3.36 0.10 -23.20
CA LYS A 64 3.02 1.12 -24.19
C LYS A 64 2.86 2.53 -23.62
N TYR A 65 2.68 2.65 -22.30
CA TYR A 65 2.68 3.94 -21.63
C TYR A 65 4.10 4.44 -21.41
N SER A 66 4.32 5.76 -21.45
CA SER A 66 5.54 6.32 -20.88
C SER A 66 5.58 5.99 -19.37
N TYR A 67 6.78 5.78 -18.81
CA TYR A 67 6.92 5.46 -17.40
C TYR A 67 6.32 6.56 -16.50
N LYS A 68 6.53 7.82 -16.87
CA LYS A 68 6.00 8.98 -16.15
C LYS A 68 4.46 8.99 -16.11
N GLU A 69 3.80 8.77 -17.25
CA GLU A 69 2.34 8.73 -17.32
C GLU A 69 1.78 7.54 -16.53
N TYR A 70 2.39 6.37 -16.69
CA TYR A 70 1.96 5.19 -15.98
C TYR A 70 2.04 5.34 -14.47
N THR A 71 3.18 5.84 -13.97
CA THR A 71 3.39 6.01 -12.53
C THR A 71 2.51 7.09 -11.92
N GLN A 72 1.99 8.05 -12.68
CA GLN A 72 1.01 9.02 -12.20
C GLN A 72 -0.33 8.38 -11.80
N ALA A 73 -0.67 7.21 -12.37
CA ALA A 73 -1.90 6.51 -12.04
C ALA A 73 -1.89 5.85 -10.64
N PHE A 74 -0.74 5.75 -9.98
CA PHE A 74 -0.58 5.01 -8.73
C PHE A 74 -0.09 5.87 -7.59
N SER A 75 -0.73 5.74 -6.42
CA SER A 75 -0.20 6.16 -5.12
C SER A 75 0.17 4.90 -4.34
N VAL A 76 1.40 4.78 -3.88
CA VAL A 76 1.90 3.54 -3.27
C VAL A 76 2.58 3.84 -1.94
N VAL A 77 2.24 3.06 -0.91
CA VAL A 77 2.99 2.97 0.33
C VAL A 77 3.52 1.54 0.42
N PHE A 78 4.84 1.39 0.34
CA PHE A 78 5.50 0.11 0.53
C PHE A 78 5.78 -0.15 2.01
N GLN A 79 5.90 -1.41 2.40
CA GLN A 79 6.28 -1.82 3.75
C GLN A 79 7.64 -1.25 4.17
N ASP A 80 8.60 -1.24 3.25
CA ASP A 80 9.96 -0.71 3.40
C ASP A 80 10.08 0.76 2.94
N PHE A 81 9.05 1.57 3.21
CA PHE A 81 9.07 2.98 2.85
C PHE A 81 10.23 3.72 3.51
N HIS A 82 10.76 4.71 2.83
CA HIS A 82 11.80 5.60 3.36
C HIS A 82 11.39 7.07 3.26
N LEU A 83 11.75 7.82 4.30
CA LEU A 83 11.75 9.27 4.28
C LEU A 83 13.15 9.77 3.99
N PHE A 84 13.24 10.93 3.39
CA PHE A 84 14.51 11.54 3.00
C PHE A 84 14.93 12.59 4.03
N SER A 85 16.24 12.87 4.13
CA SER A 85 16.77 13.99 4.91
C SER A 85 16.45 15.33 4.23
N LEU A 86 15.17 15.59 4.05
CA LEU A 86 14.55 16.77 3.43
C LEU A 86 13.50 17.35 4.39
N PRO A 87 13.01 18.58 4.20
CA PRO A 87 11.85 19.11 4.88
C PRO A 87 10.63 18.17 4.78
N LEU A 88 9.74 18.23 5.77
CA LEU A 88 8.57 17.35 5.81
C LEU A 88 7.63 17.57 4.62
N ASP A 89 7.42 18.84 4.23
CA ASP A 89 6.62 19.21 3.05
C ASP A 89 7.22 18.63 1.76
N GLU A 90 8.54 18.72 1.57
CA GLU A 90 9.24 18.11 0.42
C GLU A 90 9.17 16.58 0.44
N ASN A 91 9.19 15.97 1.63
CA ASN A 91 8.98 14.53 1.78
C ASN A 91 7.59 14.11 1.31
N ILE A 92 6.57 14.91 1.58
CA ILE A 92 5.18 14.62 1.21
C ILE A 92 4.94 14.93 -0.26
N ALA A 93 5.40 16.08 -0.76
CA ALA A 93 5.24 16.48 -2.16
C ALA A 93 6.08 15.64 -3.14
N ALA A 94 7.13 14.94 -2.65
CA ALA A 94 7.95 14.00 -3.41
C ALA A 94 8.51 14.58 -4.72
N GLY A 95 9.01 15.83 -4.66
CA GLY A 95 9.66 16.51 -5.80
C GLY A 95 8.71 17.21 -6.76
N THR A 96 7.41 17.34 -6.41
CA THR A 96 6.46 18.22 -7.11
C THR A 96 6.44 19.62 -6.49
N GLU A 97 5.87 20.60 -7.19
CA GLU A 97 5.56 21.90 -6.61
C GLU A 97 4.58 21.72 -5.43
N ILE A 98 4.83 22.45 -4.33
CA ILE A 98 4.03 22.25 -3.10
C ILE A 98 2.70 22.99 -3.22
N ASP A 99 1.62 22.22 -3.23
CA ASP A 99 0.26 22.72 -3.02
C ASP A 99 -0.04 22.69 -1.51
N GLU A 100 -0.08 23.86 -0.90
CA GLU A 100 -0.33 24.03 0.54
C GLU A 100 -1.68 23.46 0.98
N ALA A 101 -2.71 23.58 0.18
CA ALA A 101 -4.05 23.08 0.51
C ALA A 101 -4.08 21.55 0.52
N ALA A 102 -3.48 20.91 -0.49
CA ALA A 102 -3.34 19.46 -0.58
C ALA A 102 -2.45 18.94 0.54
N LEU A 103 -1.35 19.65 0.89
CA LEU A 103 -0.45 19.31 1.98
C LEU A 103 -1.19 19.31 3.32
N GLN A 104 -1.87 20.39 3.66
CA GLN A 104 -2.62 20.48 4.91
C GLN A 104 -3.75 19.44 4.99
N SER A 105 -4.46 19.19 3.89
CA SER A 105 -5.48 18.16 3.81
C SER A 105 -4.89 16.76 4.07
N SER A 106 -3.76 16.43 3.45
CA SER A 106 -3.12 15.14 3.64
C SER A 106 -2.59 14.93 5.06
N LEU A 107 -2.01 15.97 5.67
CA LEU A 107 -1.55 15.95 7.06
C LEU A 107 -2.71 15.77 8.06
N ALA A 108 -3.82 16.46 7.82
CA ALA A 108 -5.03 16.34 8.66
C ALA A 108 -5.61 14.92 8.61
N LYS A 109 -5.71 14.35 7.41
CA LYS A 109 -6.24 13.00 7.19
C LYS A 109 -5.43 11.90 7.89
N VAL A 110 -4.13 12.09 8.10
CA VAL A 110 -3.28 11.13 8.82
C VAL A 110 -3.03 11.50 10.29
N GLY A 111 -3.70 12.54 10.80
CA GLY A 111 -3.59 12.96 12.19
C GLY A 111 -2.22 13.56 12.56
N LEU A 112 -1.47 14.12 11.60
CA LEU A 112 -0.16 14.74 11.85
C LEU A 112 -0.21 16.24 12.15
N THR A 113 -1.36 16.91 12.02
CA THR A 113 -1.48 18.36 12.19
C THR A 113 -0.95 18.84 13.55
N GLY A 114 -1.32 18.16 14.65
CA GLY A 114 -0.85 18.52 15.99
C GLY A 114 0.66 18.32 16.16
N ARG A 115 1.21 17.29 15.55
CA ARG A 115 2.66 17.04 15.56
C ARG A 115 3.42 18.12 14.78
N VAL A 116 2.93 18.49 13.61
CA VAL A 116 3.53 19.55 12.79
C VAL A 116 3.61 20.88 13.52
N GLN A 117 2.60 21.24 14.32
CA GLN A 117 2.61 22.47 15.15
C GLN A 117 3.70 22.45 16.23
N GLN A 118 4.15 21.29 16.66
CA GLN A 118 5.22 21.13 17.64
C GLN A 118 6.62 21.09 17.04
N LEU A 119 6.74 20.99 15.70
CA LEU A 119 8.01 20.99 15.02
C LEU A 119 8.61 22.42 14.95
N PRO A 120 9.96 22.58 15.04
CA PRO A 120 10.60 23.88 15.13
C PRO A 120 10.29 24.85 13.99
N GLN A 121 10.04 24.31 12.79
CA GLN A 121 9.72 25.09 11.58
C GLN A 121 8.43 24.57 10.90
N GLY A 122 7.53 23.91 11.68
CA GLY A 122 6.32 23.32 11.14
C GLY A 122 6.64 22.34 10.01
N VAL A 123 5.90 22.43 8.91
CA VAL A 123 6.10 21.53 7.73
C VAL A 123 7.49 21.67 7.08
N ARG A 124 8.17 22.80 7.26
CA ARG A 124 9.53 23.03 6.72
C ARG A 124 10.63 22.45 7.61
N THR A 125 10.28 21.78 8.69
CA THR A 125 11.25 21.10 9.55
C THR A 125 11.92 19.97 8.79
N ARG A 126 13.26 20.01 8.73
CA ARG A 126 14.07 18.97 8.10
C ARG A 126 14.01 17.69 8.93
N LEU A 127 13.83 16.56 8.27
CA LEU A 127 13.86 15.24 8.90
C LEU A 127 15.30 14.72 8.97
N TYR A 128 15.55 13.90 9.98
CA TYR A 128 16.84 13.29 10.32
C TYR A 128 17.94 14.27 10.71
N ASN A 129 18.52 13.99 11.86
CA ASN A 129 19.55 14.86 12.46
C ASN A 129 20.97 14.53 11.97
N ASN A 130 21.18 14.47 10.66
CA ASN A 130 22.50 14.14 10.09
C ASN A 130 23.56 15.22 10.30
N ASN A 131 23.15 16.51 10.58
CA ASN A 131 24.03 17.66 10.74
C ASN A 131 23.68 18.55 11.93
N GLY A 132 23.01 18.02 12.96
CA GLY A 132 22.67 18.76 14.19
C GLY A 132 21.43 19.64 14.13
N SER A 133 20.67 19.65 13.01
CA SER A 133 19.52 20.56 12.84
C SER A 133 18.20 19.90 12.43
N GLY A 134 18.16 18.57 12.26
CA GLY A 134 16.96 17.84 11.87
C GLY A 134 16.23 17.23 13.08
N VAL A 135 15.00 16.77 12.85
CA VAL A 135 14.15 16.09 13.84
C VAL A 135 13.89 14.66 13.37
N ASP A 136 14.06 13.70 14.27
CA ASP A 136 13.66 12.32 14.05
C ASP A 136 12.17 12.15 14.35
N LEU A 137 11.47 11.45 13.47
CA LEU A 137 10.09 11.05 13.68
C LEU A 137 10.06 9.66 14.34
N SER A 138 9.07 9.41 15.17
CA SER A 138 8.76 8.04 15.63
C SER A 138 8.36 7.16 14.44
N GLY A 139 8.44 5.84 14.59
CA GLY A 139 8.05 4.90 13.52
C GLY A 139 6.61 5.15 13.02
N GLY A 140 5.67 5.40 13.94
CA GLY A 140 4.29 5.71 13.59
C GLY A 140 4.11 7.07 12.89
N GLU A 141 4.88 8.10 13.28
CA GLU A 141 4.87 9.40 12.58
C GLU A 141 5.48 9.29 11.18
N ALA A 142 6.57 8.54 11.03
CA ALA A 142 7.20 8.28 9.74
C ALA A 142 6.24 7.52 8.80
N GLN A 143 5.53 6.53 9.33
CA GLN A 143 4.54 5.78 8.56
C GLN A 143 3.36 6.66 8.14
N ARG A 144 2.80 7.46 9.04
CA ARG A 144 1.77 8.44 8.69
C ARG A 144 2.25 9.46 7.66
N THR A 145 3.52 9.85 7.68
CA THR A 145 4.11 10.71 6.67
C THR A 145 4.16 10.04 5.29
N ALA A 146 4.52 8.75 5.22
CA ALA A 146 4.47 7.98 3.98
C ALA A 146 3.05 7.85 3.42
N ILE A 147 2.06 7.69 4.29
CA ILE A 147 0.64 7.69 3.91
C ILE A 147 0.21 9.08 3.42
N ALA A 148 0.61 10.17 4.11
CA ALA A 148 0.34 11.54 3.67
C ALA A 148 0.89 11.81 2.27
N ARG A 149 2.09 11.30 1.93
CA ARG A 149 2.67 11.35 0.58
C ARG A 149 1.76 10.69 -0.47
N ALA A 150 1.22 9.52 -0.16
CA ALA A 150 0.32 8.82 -1.07
C ALA A 150 -1.01 9.57 -1.26
N LEU A 151 -1.52 10.19 -0.20
CA LEU A 151 -2.74 11.03 -0.25
C LEU A 151 -2.53 12.34 -0.98
N TYR A 152 -1.39 12.98 -0.78
CA TYR A 152 -1.01 14.22 -1.47
C TYR A 152 -0.95 14.01 -2.99
N LYS A 153 -0.41 12.87 -3.44
CA LYS A 153 -0.36 12.51 -4.87
C LYS A 153 -1.75 12.32 -5.48
N ASP A 154 -2.72 11.90 -4.72
CA ASP A 154 -4.14 11.77 -5.06
C ASP A 154 -4.43 10.91 -6.33
N ALA A 155 -3.62 9.87 -6.58
CA ALA A 155 -3.76 9.02 -7.74
C ALA A 155 -5.05 8.17 -7.69
N PRO A 156 -5.61 7.77 -8.86
CA PRO A 156 -6.85 6.98 -8.93
C PRO A 156 -6.69 5.53 -8.47
N PHE A 157 -5.47 4.99 -8.47
CA PHE A 157 -5.15 3.65 -7.97
C PHE A 157 -4.24 3.74 -6.74
N VAL A 158 -4.70 3.26 -5.60
CA VAL A 158 -3.99 3.32 -4.33
C VAL A 158 -3.52 1.93 -3.93
N ILE A 159 -2.25 1.79 -3.61
CA ILE A 159 -1.66 0.53 -3.14
C ILE A 159 -1.04 0.75 -1.77
N LEU A 160 -1.43 -0.08 -0.81
CA LEU A 160 -0.94 -0.02 0.55
C LEU A 160 -0.41 -1.40 0.94
N ASP A 161 0.92 -1.50 1.02
CA ASP A 161 1.62 -2.73 1.41
C ASP A 161 1.99 -2.65 2.89
N GLU A 162 1.21 -3.31 3.74
CA GLU A 162 1.34 -3.33 5.21
C GLU A 162 1.46 -1.93 5.84
N PRO A 163 0.54 -1.02 5.54
CA PRO A 163 0.68 0.39 5.88
C PRO A 163 0.57 0.68 7.39
N THR A 164 0.35 -0.32 8.23
CA THR A 164 0.11 -0.20 9.66
C THR A 164 1.06 -1.05 10.52
N ALA A 165 2.10 -1.63 9.91
CA ALA A 165 3.01 -2.56 10.60
C ALA A 165 3.69 -1.97 11.86
N ALA A 166 3.92 -0.66 11.91
CA ALA A 166 4.56 0.05 13.03
C ALA A 166 3.54 0.70 14.00
N LEU A 167 2.24 0.46 13.83
CA LEU A 167 1.18 1.08 14.64
C LEU A 167 0.64 0.11 15.69
N ASP A 168 0.22 0.67 16.82
CA ASP A 168 -0.56 -0.07 17.81
C ASP A 168 -1.97 -0.39 17.27
N PRO A 169 -2.69 -1.38 17.86
CA PRO A 169 -3.98 -1.83 17.33
C PRO A 169 -5.07 -0.75 17.27
N ILE A 170 -5.04 0.24 18.16
CA ILE A 170 -6.03 1.33 18.21
C ILE A 170 -5.74 2.31 17.07
N ALA A 171 -4.50 2.78 16.96
CA ALA A 171 -4.07 3.67 15.88
C ALA A 171 -4.24 3.00 14.49
N GLU A 172 -4.09 1.70 14.42
CA GLU A 172 -4.34 0.94 13.20
C GLU A 172 -5.82 0.95 12.81
N ALA A 173 -6.72 0.66 13.75
CA ALA A 173 -8.17 0.68 13.48
C ALA A 173 -8.64 2.05 12.99
N GLU A 174 -8.15 3.13 13.61
CA GLU A 174 -8.41 4.51 13.18
C GLU A 174 -7.93 4.76 11.75
N ILE A 175 -6.73 4.29 11.40
CA ILE A 175 -6.19 4.45 10.05
C ILE A 175 -6.97 3.64 9.03
N TYR A 176 -7.40 2.41 9.34
CA TYR A 176 -8.23 1.63 8.39
C TYR A 176 -9.61 2.28 8.16
N GLU A 177 -10.23 2.84 9.19
CA GLU A 177 -11.46 3.61 9.03
C GLU A 177 -11.22 4.83 8.13
N GLN A 178 -10.13 5.55 8.35
CA GLN A 178 -9.70 6.66 7.50
C GLN A 178 -9.39 6.19 6.07
N PHE A 179 -8.72 5.05 5.88
CA PHE A 179 -8.45 4.51 4.54
C PHE A 179 -9.72 4.25 3.75
N SER A 180 -10.77 3.76 4.38
CA SER A 180 -12.05 3.58 3.70
C SER A 180 -12.61 4.89 3.14
N GLN A 181 -12.44 5.99 3.89
CA GLN A 181 -12.83 7.34 3.44
C GLN A 181 -11.86 7.90 2.40
N MET A 182 -10.56 7.70 2.58
CA MET A 182 -9.50 8.20 1.69
C MET A 182 -9.52 7.55 0.30
N THR A 183 -9.96 6.30 0.23
CA THR A 183 -10.07 5.54 -1.03
C THR A 183 -11.48 5.55 -1.59
N ALA A 184 -12.38 6.39 -1.08
CA ALA A 184 -13.72 6.54 -1.62
C ALA A 184 -13.68 6.95 -3.10
N GLY A 185 -14.29 6.15 -3.96
CA GLY A 185 -14.29 6.36 -5.42
C GLY A 185 -12.98 6.03 -6.14
N LYS A 186 -11.98 5.48 -5.43
CA LYS A 186 -10.70 5.03 -6.01
C LYS A 186 -10.60 3.52 -6.02
N THR A 187 -9.82 2.99 -6.93
CA THR A 187 -9.39 1.59 -6.89
C THR A 187 -8.29 1.43 -5.85
N ALA A 188 -8.42 0.47 -4.95
CA ALA A 188 -7.44 0.27 -3.90
C ALA A 188 -7.05 -1.19 -3.72
N VAL A 189 -5.76 -1.44 -3.50
CA VAL A 189 -5.22 -2.76 -3.14
C VAL A 189 -4.54 -2.65 -1.79
N TYR A 190 -4.98 -3.47 -0.85
CA TYR A 190 -4.43 -3.55 0.49
C TYR A 190 -3.71 -4.88 0.69
N ILE A 191 -2.45 -4.85 1.05
CA ILE A 191 -1.79 -6.01 1.64
C ILE A 191 -1.81 -5.82 3.15
N SER A 192 -2.40 -6.76 3.85
CA SER A 192 -2.40 -6.78 5.30
C SER A 192 -2.11 -8.18 5.82
N HIS A 193 -1.31 -8.25 6.88
CA HIS A 193 -1.18 -9.45 7.67
C HIS A 193 -2.29 -9.60 8.71
N ARG A 194 -3.07 -8.53 8.95
CA ARG A 194 -4.20 -8.55 9.89
C ARG A 194 -5.50 -8.79 9.15
N MET A 195 -6.05 -9.97 9.35
CA MET A 195 -7.27 -10.43 8.65
C MET A 195 -8.52 -9.61 9.01
N SER A 196 -8.52 -8.93 10.17
CA SER A 196 -9.61 -8.03 10.57
C SER A 196 -9.83 -6.86 9.60
N SER A 197 -8.75 -6.38 8.96
CA SER A 197 -8.83 -5.30 7.97
C SER A 197 -9.45 -5.72 6.64
N CYS A 198 -9.45 -7.02 6.33
CA CYS A 198 -10.02 -7.53 5.08
C CYS A 198 -11.54 -7.36 5.00
N LYS A 199 -12.24 -7.21 6.15
CA LYS A 199 -13.69 -6.98 6.21
C LYS A 199 -14.16 -5.69 5.54
N PHE A 200 -13.25 -4.71 5.40
CA PHE A 200 -13.55 -3.42 4.77
C PHE A 200 -13.33 -3.43 3.25
N CYS A 201 -12.91 -4.58 2.70
CA CYS A 201 -12.65 -4.74 1.28
C CYS A 201 -13.84 -5.40 0.58
N ASP A 202 -14.08 -4.97 -0.67
CA ASP A 202 -15.14 -5.53 -1.51
C ASP A 202 -14.78 -6.93 -1.99
N ARG A 203 -13.49 -7.19 -2.14
CA ARG A 203 -12.94 -8.44 -2.66
C ARG A 203 -11.66 -8.84 -1.93
N ILE A 204 -11.43 -10.12 -1.79
CA ILE A 204 -10.25 -10.70 -1.18
C ILE A 204 -9.64 -11.70 -2.15
N ILE A 205 -8.35 -11.55 -2.42
CA ILE A 205 -7.55 -12.47 -3.22
C ILE A 205 -6.54 -13.13 -2.31
N VAL A 206 -6.53 -14.45 -2.28
CA VAL A 206 -5.55 -15.23 -1.52
C VAL A 206 -4.45 -15.70 -2.46
N LEU A 207 -3.23 -15.25 -2.21
CA LEU A 207 -2.04 -15.80 -2.84
C LEU A 207 -1.46 -16.92 -1.98
N ASP A 208 -1.17 -18.04 -2.62
CA ASP A 208 -0.43 -19.13 -2.00
C ASP A 208 0.57 -19.71 -2.99
N HIS A 209 1.82 -19.86 -2.57
CA HIS A 209 2.92 -20.37 -3.41
C HIS A 209 2.99 -19.73 -4.81
N GLY A 210 2.84 -18.40 -4.89
CA GLY A 210 2.93 -17.63 -6.13
C GLY A 210 1.72 -17.74 -7.06
N ARG A 211 0.63 -18.35 -6.63
CA ARG A 211 -0.61 -18.54 -7.41
C ARG A 211 -1.81 -17.97 -6.69
N ILE A 212 -2.85 -17.62 -7.44
CA ILE A 212 -4.14 -17.28 -6.83
C ILE A 212 -4.80 -18.59 -6.39
N ALA A 213 -4.97 -18.74 -5.08
CA ALA A 213 -5.59 -19.89 -4.47
C ALA A 213 -7.10 -19.69 -4.25
N GLU A 214 -7.50 -18.49 -3.82
CA GLU A 214 -8.89 -18.15 -3.54
C GLU A 214 -9.17 -16.71 -3.96
N ASP A 215 -10.42 -16.45 -4.35
CA ASP A 215 -10.92 -15.15 -4.80
C ASP A 215 -12.41 -15.04 -4.44
N GLY A 216 -12.77 -14.03 -3.64
CA GLY A 216 -14.14 -13.87 -3.18
C GLY A 216 -14.32 -12.73 -2.19
N THR A 217 -15.47 -12.70 -1.53
CA THR A 217 -15.77 -11.78 -0.43
C THR A 217 -15.40 -12.42 0.91
N HIS A 218 -15.35 -11.61 1.98
CA HIS A 218 -15.10 -12.08 3.33
C HIS A 218 -16.02 -13.26 3.71
N ASP A 219 -17.32 -13.09 3.52
CA ASP A 219 -18.31 -14.09 3.92
C ASP A 219 -18.22 -15.37 3.09
N THR A 220 -18.01 -15.24 1.77
CA THR A 220 -17.89 -16.42 0.90
C THR A 220 -16.63 -17.22 1.19
N LEU A 221 -15.50 -16.57 1.44
CA LEU A 221 -14.24 -17.25 1.74
C LEU A 221 -14.24 -17.88 3.15
N LEU A 222 -14.91 -17.28 4.12
CA LEU A 222 -15.11 -17.93 5.43
C LEU A 222 -15.97 -19.19 5.30
N ALA A 223 -17.08 -19.11 4.57
CA ALA A 223 -17.99 -20.25 4.37
C ALA A 223 -17.33 -21.42 3.61
N ASN A 224 -16.33 -21.14 2.78
CA ASN A 224 -15.58 -22.16 2.04
C ASN A 224 -14.61 -22.98 2.91
N HIS A 225 -14.32 -22.53 4.16
CA HIS A 225 -13.37 -23.18 5.08
C HIS A 225 -12.00 -23.46 4.47
N GLY A 226 -11.54 -22.59 3.56
CA GLY A 226 -10.28 -22.70 2.84
C GLY A 226 -9.10 -22.05 3.55
N ILE A 227 -8.12 -21.60 2.75
CA ILE A 227 -6.89 -20.95 3.26
C ILE A 227 -7.25 -19.66 3.98
N TYR A 228 -8.17 -18.86 3.43
CA TYR A 228 -8.62 -17.60 4.03
C TYR A 228 -9.23 -17.83 5.41
N ALA A 229 -10.18 -18.75 5.52
CA ALA A 229 -10.85 -19.08 6.78
C ALA A 229 -9.84 -19.52 7.84
N ASN A 230 -8.90 -20.39 7.46
CA ASN A 230 -7.85 -20.89 8.36
C ASN A 230 -6.94 -19.75 8.86
N LEU A 231 -6.52 -18.83 7.97
CA LEU A 231 -5.73 -17.67 8.35
C LEU A 231 -6.50 -16.73 9.30
N TYR A 232 -7.78 -16.50 9.01
CA TYR A 232 -8.66 -15.66 9.82
C TYR A 232 -8.88 -16.23 11.22
N GLU A 233 -9.27 -17.51 11.32
CA GLU A 233 -9.51 -18.20 12.59
C GLU A 233 -8.24 -18.28 13.45
N THR A 234 -7.10 -18.60 12.83
CA THR A 234 -5.82 -18.65 13.52
C THR A 234 -5.50 -17.29 14.15
N GLN A 235 -5.70 -16.19 13.44
CA GLN A 235 -5.45 -14.85 13.99
C GLN A 235 -6.46 -14.48 15.08
N ALA A 236 -7.73 -14.81 14.90
CA ALA A 236 -8.76 -14.51 15.90
C ALA A 236 -8.44 -15.13 17.28
N GLN A 237 -7.79 -16.30 17.31
CA GLN A 237 -7.39 -16.98 18.55
C GLN A 237 -6.28 -16.25 19.32
N TYR A 238 -5.45 -15.44 18.66
CA TYR A 238 -4.37 -14.69 19.30
C TYR A 238 -4.78 -13.30 19.80
N TYR A 239 -5.96 -12.82 19.43
CA TYR A 239 -6.48 -11.49 19.81
C TYR A 239 -7.69 -11.54 20.76
N THR A 240 -8.05 -12.74 21.23
CA THR A 240 -8.96 -12.97 22.37
C THR A 240 -8.16 -13.24 23.65
#